data_c0ee463540319552c616849090128807
#
_entry.id   c0ee463540319552c616849090128807
#
_cell.length_a   1.000
_cell.length_b   1.000
_cell.length_c   1.000
_cell.angle_alpha   90.00
_cell.angle_beta   90.00
_cell.angle_gamma   90.00
#
_symmetry.space_group_name_H-M   'P 1'
#
loop_
_entity.id
_entity.type
_entity.pdbx_description
1 polymer ?
#
loop_
_entity_poly.entity_id
_entity_poly.type
_entity_poly.pdbx_seq_one_letter_code
_entity_poly.pdbx_strand_id
1 'polypeptide(L)'
;GAKRVLVVASDDGYDEISPCAKTHAYLIDEKGHETAFVIDPAKFGITDALEDELVGGSGKENAALGMEILNGKGRKTIRYAVGLNTAAVLYLCGKAKNLKEGYDAALEAIDSGKALSKLNEIVNESNAL
;
A
#
# COMPACT_ATOMS: atom_id res chain seq x y z
N GLY A 1 12.57 -9.09 17.75
CA GLY A 1 12.98 -8.70 16.42
C GLY A 1 11.92 -9.01 15.37
N ALA A 2 12.01 -8.37 14.20
CA ALA A 2 11.11 -8.65 13.09
C ALA A 2 11.35 -10.07 12.55
N LYS A 3 10.28 -10.78 12.20
CA LYS A 3 10.39 -12.13 11.60
C LYS A 3 10.68 -12.06 10.10
N ARG A 4 10.14 -11.06 9.44
CA ARG A 4 10.33 -10.79 8.00
C ARG A 4 10.47 -9.29 7.81
N VAL A 5 11.33 -8.88 6.90
CA VAL A 5 11.59 -7.46 6.60
C VAL A 5 11.62 -7.28 5.09
N LEU A 6 10.96 -6.24 4.60
CA LEU A 6 11.06 -5.78 3.22
C LEU A 6 11.54 -4.34 3.24
N VAL A 7 12.71 -4.10 2.67
CA VAL A 7 13.24 -2.75 2.45
C VAL A 7 12.95 -2.37 1.00
N VAL A 8 12.45 -1.16 0.79
CA VAL A 8 12.06 -0.68 -0.54
C VAL A 8 12.65 0.69 -0.83
N ALA A 9 12.97 0.94 -2.10
CA ALA A 9 13.38 2.24 -2.60
C ALA A 9 12.93 2.34 -4.07
N SER A 10 12.20 3.40 -4.39
CA SER A 10 11.65 3.61 -5.72
C SER A 10 12.58 4.45 -6.61
N ASP A 11 12.57 4.19 -7.92
CA ASP A 11 13.37 4.91 -8.91
C ASP A 11 13.00 6.40 -9.03
N ASP A 12 11.79 6.78 -8.62
CA ASP A 12 11.32 8.17 -8.54
C ASP A 12 11.64 8.86 -7.21
N GLY A 13 12.40 8.19 -6.32
CA GLY A 13 12.92 8.75 -5.08
C GLY A 13 12.01 8.61 -3.86
N TYR A 14 10.85 7.97 -4.00
CA TYR A 14 10.02 7.65 -2.83
C TYR A 14 10.62 6.50 -2.01
N ASP A 15 10.47 6.56 -0.69
CA ASP A 15 10.82 5.52 0.27
C ASP A 15 9.69 4.47 0.47
N GLU A 16 8.73 4.46 -0.46
CA GLU A 16 7.58 3.58 -0.53
C GLU A 16 7.54 2.84 -1.88
N ILE A 17 6.60 1.90 -2.04
CA ILE A 17 6.36 1.25 -3.33
C ILE A 17 5.56 2.22 -4.20
N SER A 18 6.21 2.74 -5.24
CA SER A 18 5.60 3.70 -6.15
C SER A 18 4.69 3.04 -7.18
N PRO A 19 3.53 3.64 -7.50
CA PRO A 19 2.73 3.26 -8.66
C PRO A 19 3.26 3.85 -9.98
N CYS A 20 4.16 4.85 -9.92
CA CYS A 20 4.64 5.60 -11.09
C CYS A 20 5.98 5.09 -11.61
N ALA A 21 6.77 4.41 -10.78
CA ALA A 21 8.10 3.93 -11.11
C ALA A 21 8.36 2.52 -10.55
N LYS A 22 9.43 1.89 -11.02
CA LYS A 22 9.89 0.62 -10.45
C LYS A 22 10.43 0.86 -9.05
N THR A 23 10.24 -0.12 -8.18
CA THR A 23 10.73 -0.09 -6.79
C THR A 23 11.68 -1.26 -6.58
N HIS A 24 12.89 -0.98 -6.16
CA HIS A 24 13.84 -1.99 -5.73
C HIS A 24 13.46 -2.49 -4.33
N ALA A 25 13.40 -3.79 -4.17
CA ALA A 25 12.97 -4.43 -2.95
C ALA A 25 14.01 -5.46 -2.47
N TYR A 26 14.25 -5.47 -1.17
CA TYR A 26 15.15 -6.41 -0.50
C TYR A 26 14.41 -7.08 0.65
N LEU A 27 14.14 -8.37 0.49
CA LEU A 27 13.42 -9.18 1.47
C LEU A 27 14.39 -10.00 2.32
N ILE A 28 14.21 -9.97 3.63
CA ILE A 28 14.81 -10.90 4.57
C ILE A 28 13.67 -11.74 5.16
N ASP A 29 13.73 -13.05 4.98
CA ASP A 29 12.72 -13.97 5.51
C ASP A 29 13.00 -14.36 6.98
N GLU A 30 12.09 -15.12 7.58
CA GLU A 30 12.19 -15.58 8.96
C GLU A 30 13.36 -16.55 9.24
N LYS A 31 13.99 -17.09 8.17
CA LYS A 31 15.19 -17.94 8.24
C LYS A 31 16.48 -17.15 7.98
N GLY A 32 16.35 -15.85 7.69
CA GLY A 32 17.47 -14.98 7.35
C GLY A 32 17.91 -15.09 5.89
N HIS A 33 17.11 -15.72 5.00
CA HIS A 33 17.42 -15.71 3.57
C HIS A 33 17.12 -14.34 2.99
N GLU A 34 18.04 -13.89 2.17
CA GLU A 34 18.01 -12.57 1.54
C GLU A 34 17.64 -12.70 0.06
N THR A 35 16.72 -11.88 -0.41
CA THR A 35 16.28 -11.88 -1.81
C THR A 35 16.07 -10.45 -2.30
N ALA A 36 16.79 -10.06 -3.36
CA ALA A 36 16.56 -8.79 -4.05
C ALA A 36 15.68 -9.01 -5.28
N PHE A 37 14.71 -8.12 -5.50
CA PHE A 37 13.85 -8.14 -6.66
C PHE A 37 13.31 -6.74 -6.97
N VAL A 38 12.66 -6.60 -8.13
CA VAL A 38 12.05 -5.35 -8.57
C VAL A 38 10.53 -5.51 -8.60
N ILE A 39 9.84 -4.56 -7.99
CA ILE A 39 8.39 -4.40 -8.07
C ILE A 39 8.12 -3.45 -9.23
N ASP A 40 7.45 -3.96 -10.26
CA ASP A 40 7.09 -3.19 -11.46
C ASP A 40 5.57 -2.97 -11.45
N PRO A 41 5.08 -1.72 -11.39
CA PRO A 41 3.65 -1.40 -11.37
C PRO A 41 2.86 -2.03 -12.53
N ALA A 42 3.47 -2.15 -13.71
CA ALA A 42 2.83 -2.75 -14.87
C ALA A 42 2.38 -4.21 -14.63
N LYS A 43 3.08 -4.95 -13.77
CA LYS A 43 2.70 -6.33 -13.40
C LYS A 43 1.44 -6.40 -12.53
N PHE A 44 1.00 -5.26 -12.01
CA PHE A 44 -0.25 -5.11 -11.23
C PHE A 44 -1.38 -4.52 -12.08
N GLY A 45 -1.13 -4.25 -13.38
CA GLY A 45 -2.06 -3.62 -14.29
C GLY A 45 -2.09 -2.09 -14.18
N ILE A 46 -1.08 -1.50 -13.52
CA ILE A 46 -0.96 -0.05 -13.36
C ILE A 46 -0.11 0.48 -14.52
N THR A 47 -0.76 1.20 -15.45
CA THR A 47 -0.11 1.76 -16.65
C THR A 47 -0.42 3.24 -16.86
N ASP A 48 -1.22 3.84 -15.97
CA ASP A 48 -1.79 5.17 -16.11
C ASP A 48 -1.72 5.98 -14.82
N ALA A 49 -0.76 5.64 -13.95
CA ALA A 49 -0.46 6.41 -12.74
C ALA A 49 0.19 7.76 -13.10
N LEU A 50 -0.20 8.81 -12.40
CA LEU A 50 0.26 10.18 -12.61
C LEU A 50 0.93 10.67 -11.31
N GLU A 51 2.18 11.09 -11.40
CA GLU A 51 2.98 11.52 -10.24
C GLU A 51 2.37 12.74 -9.54
N ASP A 52 1.80 13.67 -10.28
CA ASP A 52 1.13 14.86 -9.74
C ASP A 52 -0.11 14.52 -8.90
N GLU A 53 -0.72 13.35 -9.11
CA GLU A 53 -1.80 12.87 -8.25
C GLU A 53 -1.33 12.42 -6.85
N LEU A 54 -0.04 12.13 -6.67
CA LEU A 54 0.54 11.72 -5.37
C LEU A 54 0.81 12.91 -4.44
N VAL A 55 0.77 14.11 -4.96
CA VAL A 55 1.05 15.32 -4.16
C VAL A 55 0.00 15.44 -3.06
N GLY A 56 0.50 15.38 -1.82
CA GLY A 56 -0.28 15.60 -0.61
C GLY A 56 -0.28 17.06 -0.19
N GLY A 57 -0.80 17.31 1.00
CA GLY A 57 -0.89 18.63 1.61
C GLY A 57 -0.70 18.57 3.13
N SER A 58 -1.42 19.41 3.85
CA SER A 58 -1.48 19.35 5.31
C SER A 58 -2.05 18.03 5.81
N GLY A 59 -1.81 17.67 7.07
CA GLY A 59 -2.36 16.46 7.67
C GLY A 59 -3.89 16.35 7.52
N LYS A 60 -4.61 17.48 7.59
CA LYS A 60 -6.06 17.52 7.39
C LYS A 60 -6.45 17.18 5.94
N GLU A 61 -5.72 17.73 4.98
CA GLU A 61 -5.94 17.45 3.55
C GLU A 61 -5.63 15.99 3.22
N ASN A 62 -4.52 15.46 3.75
CA ASN A 62 -4.15 14.05 3.55
C ASN A 62 -5.16 13.09 4.20
N ALA A 63 -5.71 13.44 5.37
CA ALA A 63 -6.79 12.66 5.98
C ALA A 63 -8.06 12.65 5.11
N ALA A 64 -8.40 13.78 4.50
CA ALA A 64 -9.53 13.86 3.57
C ALA A 64 -9.29 12.99 2.32
N LEU A 65 -8.10 13.04 1.71
CA LEU A 65 -7.71 12.17 0.59
C LEU A 65 -7.82 10.69 0.97
N GLY A 66 -7.33 10.32 2.16
CA GLY A 66 -7.46 8.94 2.67
C GLY A 66 -8.91 8.49 2.80
N MET A 67 -9.79 9.37 3.32
CA MET A 67 -11.23 9.08 3.43
C MET A 67 -11.89 8.93 2.06
N GLU A 68 -11.51 9.72 1.05
CA GLU A 68 -12.00 9.57 -0.31
C GLU A 68 -11.65 8.19 -0.87
N ILE A 69 -10.41 7.75 -0.72
CA ILE A 69 -9.95 6.41 -1.17
C ILE A 69 -10.75 5.30 -0.48
N LEU A 70 -10.92 5.37 0.84
CA LEU A 70 -11.66 4.36 1.60
C LEU A 70 -13.17 4.32 1.27
N ASN A 71 -13.71 5.41 0.72
CA ASN A 71 -15.08 5.48 0.18
C ASN A 71 -15.17 5.04 -1.30
N GLY A 72 -14.11 4.47 -1.88
CA GLY A 72 -14.07 4.06 -3.27
C GLY A 72 -14.04 5.22 -4.27
N LYS A 73 -13.64 6.40 -3.81
CA LYS A 73 -13.55 7.65 -4.59
C LYS A 73 -12.09 8.15 -4.60
N GLY A 74 -11.88 9.35 -5.11
CA GLY A 74 -10.58 9.99 -5.10
C GLY A 74 -9.67 9.62 -6.26
N ARG A 75 -8.40 10.01 -6.15
CA ARG A 75 -7.40 9.87 -7.21
C ARG A 75 -6.95 8.42 -7.33
N LYS A 76 -7.00 7.88 -8.55
CA LYS A 76 -6.65 6.48 -8.81
C LYS A 76 -5.19 6.15 -8.46
N THR A 77 -4.26 7.10 -8.68
CA THR A 77 -2.85 6.90 -8.39
C THR A 77 -2.59 6.74 -6.89
N ILE A 78 -3.28 7.51 -6.03
CA ILE A 78 -3.22 7.32 -4.57
C ILE A 78 -3.76 5.94 -4.19
N ARG A 79 -4.88 5.52 -4.79
CA ARG A 79 -5.44 4.18 -4.56
C ARG A 79 -4.46 3.08 -4.96
N TYR A 80 -3.73 3.23 -6.07
CA TYR A 80 -2.68 2.31 -6.49
C TYR A 80 -1.54 2.25 -5.46
N ALA A 81 -1.06 3.41 -5.01
CA ALA A 81 0.00 3.49 -3.99
C ALA A 81 -0.42 2.79 -2.69
N VAL A 82 -1.62 3.07 -2.17
CA VAL A 82 -2.17 2.41 -0.99
C VAL A 82 -2.27 0.90 -1.19
N GLY A 83 -2.76 0.45 -2.36
CA GLY A 83 -2.86 -0.97 -2.69
C GLY A 83 -1.51 -1.68 -2.71
N LEU A 84 -0.49 -1.10 -3.38
CA LEU A 84 0.86 -1.67 -3.49
C LEU A 84 1.55 -1.78 -2.12
N ASN A 85 1.49 -0.73 -1.31
CA ASN A 85 2.12 -0.73 0.01
C ASN A 85 1.37 -1.65 0.98
N THR A 86 0.04 -1.72 0.92
CA THR A 86 -0.76 -2.70 1.67
C THR A 86 -0.44 -4.14 1.25
N ALA A 87 -0.22 -4.38 -0.05
CA ALA A 87 0.19 -5.69 -0.56
C ALA A 87 1.48 -6.20 0.09
N ALA A 88 2.47 -5.32 0.27
CA ALA A 88 3.71 -5.65 0.95
C ALA A 88 3.46 -6.08 2.41
N VAL A 89 2.62 -5.35 3.13
CA VAL A 89 2.24 -5.68 4.51
C VAL A 89 1.52 -7.03 4.57
N LEU A 90 0.54 -7.28 3.72
CA LEU A 90 -0.20 -8.55 3.67
C LEU A 90 0.73 -9.73 3.34
N TYR A 91 1.67 -9.55 2.41
CA TYR A 91 2.67 -10.54 2.07
C TYR A 91 3.62 -10.83 3.24
N LEU A 92 4.15 -9.80 3.91
CA LEU A 92 5.02 -9.95 5.07
C LEU A 92 4.33 -10.66 6.24
N CYS A 93 3.05 -10.37 6.47
CA CYS A 93 2.22 -10.99 7.50
C CYS A 93 1.72 -12.40 7.15
N GLY A 94 2.06 -12.93 5.96
CA GLY A 94 1.60 -14.25 5.49
C GLY A 94 0.09 -14.31 5.19
N LYS A 95 -0.55 -13.15 4.99
CA LYS A 95 -1.96 -13.02 4.62
C LYS A 95 -2.18 -13.09 3.10
N ALA A 96 -1.11 -12.96 2.33
CA ALA A 96 -1.07 -13.16 0.89
C ALA A 96 0.17 -13.99 0.53
N LYS A 97 0.06 -14.84 -0.50
CA LYS A 97 1.15 -15.72 -0.96
C LYS A 97 2.20 -14.97 -1.77
N ASN A 98 1.80 -13.86 -2.38
CA ASN A 98 2.65 -12.98 -3.17
C ASN A 98 2.07 -11.56 -3.19
N LEU A 99 2.84 -10.60 -3.74
CA LEU A 99 2.44 -9.19 -3.78
C LEU A 99 1.19 -8.97 -4.64
N LYS A 100 0.99 -9.72 -5.73
CA LYS A 100 -0.20 -9.55 -6.59
C LYS A 100 -1.48 -9.95 -5.86
N GLU A 101 -1.47 -11.09 -5.18
CA GLU A 101 -2.61 -11.51 -4.33
C GLU A 101 -2.88 -10.49 -3.22
N GLY A 102 -1.82 -9.95 -2.60
CA GLY A 102 -1.94 -8.90 -1.58
C GLY A 102 -2.55 -7.61 -2.14
N TYR A 103 -2.15 -7.22 -3.35
CA TYR A 103 -2.69 -6.04 -4.02
C TYR A 103 -4.19 -6.20 -4.33
N ASP A 104 -4.58 -7.34 -4.89
CA ASP A 104 -5.98 -7.61 -5.20
C ASP A 104 -6.84 -7.63 -3.93
N ALA A 105 -6.33 -8.23 -2.85
CA ALA A 105 -7.00 -8.24 -1.56
C ALA A 105 -7.12 -6.83 -0.94
N ALA A 106 -6.10 -5.98 -1.09
CA ALA A 106 -6.14 -4.61 -0.63
C ALA A 106 -7.21 -3.79 -1.37
N LEU A 107 -7.28 -3.92 -2.70
CA LEU A 107 -8.31 -3.24 -3.49
C LEU A 107 -9.72 -3.77 -3.15
N GLU A 108 -9.89 -5.08 -2.97
CA GLU A 108 -11.17 -5.65 -2.52
C GLU A 108 -11.61 -5.11 -1.16
N ALA A 109 -10.67 -4.95 -0.21
CA ALA A 109 -11.00 -4.40 1.11
C ALA A 109 -11.49 -2.95 1.03
N ILE A 110 -10.95 -2.15 0.10
CA ILE A 110 -11.42 -0.78 -0.18
C ILE A 110 -12.81 -0.84 -0.81
N ASP A 111 -12.97 -1.60 -1.91
CA ASP A 111 -14.20 -1.63 -2.71
C ASP A 111 -15.40 -2.21 -1.97
N SER A 112 -15.15 -3.19 -1.09
CA SER A 112 -16.20 -3.77 -0.23
C SER A 112 -16.56 -2.91 0.99
N GLY A 113 -15.85 -1.80 1.23
CA GLY A 113 -16.03 -0.96 2.41
C GLY A 113 -15.47 -1.53 3.72
N LYS A 114 -14.86 -2.71 3.69
CA LYS A 114 -14.27 -3.37 4.89
C LYS A 114 -13.17 -2.49 5.53
N ALA A 115 -12.33 -1.85 4.70
CA ALA A 115 -11.27 -0.98 5.19
C ALA A 115 -11.84 0.25 5.90
N LEU A 116 -12.86 0.89 5.35
CA LEU A 116 -13.56 2.01 5.99
C LEU A 116 -14.24 1.61 7.30
N SER A 117 -14.92 0.45 7.31
CA SER A 117 -15.54 -0.07 8.53
C SER A 117 -14.51 -0.28 9.63
N LYS A 118 -13.35 -0.86 9.29
CA LYS A 118 -12.27 -1.07 10.26
C LYS A 118 -11.68 0.24 10.79
N LEU A 119 -11.52 1.25 9.96
CA LEU A 119 -11.09 2.57 10.40
C LEU A 119 -12.09 3.16 11.43
N ASN A 120 -13.39 3.07 11.16
CA ASN A 120 -14.42 3.56 12.07
C ASN A 120 -14.42 2.81 13.42
N GLU A 121 -14.19 1.49 13.42
CA GLU A 121 -14.01 0.73 14.66
C GLU A 121 -12.80 1.25 15.46
N ILE A 122 -11.64 1.43 14.81
CA ILE A 122 -10.43 1.96 15.46
C ILE A 122 -10.67 3.32 16.06
N VAL A 123 -11.33 4.23 15.33
CA VAL A 123 -11.67 5.57 15.82
C VAL A 123 -12.59 5.50 17.05
N ASN A 124 -13.62 4.66 17.01
CA ASN A 124 -14.54 4.49 18.13
C ASN A 124 -13.84 3.94 19.38
N GLU A 125 -13.02 2.92 19.24
CA GLU A 125 -12.22 2.34 20.34
C GLU A 125 -11.25 3.37 20.92
N SER A 126 -10.56 4.14 20.07
CA SER A 126 -9.62 5.17 20.50
C SER A 126 -10.29 6.32 21.26
N ASN A 127 -11.53 6.66 20.92
CA ASN A 127 -12.29 7.72 21.62
C ASN A 127 -12.97 7.24 22.91
N ALA A 128 -13.00 5.91 23.13
CA ALA A 128 -13.58 5.31 24.35
C ALA A 128 -12.55 5.13 25.47
N LEU A 129 -11.25 5.36 25.20
CA LEU A 129 -10.14 5.31 26.16
C LEU A 129 -9.93 6.66 26.84
#